data_ede77d59c13575a5d60dcf7539e3b139
#
_entry.id   ede77d59c13575a5d60dcf7539e3b139
#
_cell.length_a   1.000
_cell.length_b   1.000
_cell.length_c   1.000
_cell.angle_alpha   90.00
_cell.angle_beta   90.00
_cell.angle_gamma   90.00
#
_symmetry.space_group_name_H-M   'P 1'
#
loop_
_entity.id
_entity.type
_entity.pdbx_description
1 polymer ?
#
loop_
_entity_poly.entity_id
_entity_poly.type
_entity_poly.pdbx_seq_one_letter_code
_entity_poly.pdbx_strand_id
1 'polypeptide(L)'
;MSTEKKGTDVVVIGLGAGGGTAVLPLARAGLDIVALEAGGRFSVRDFHADEIRNDIRNWLGRAKVNDEVPTQRRTAAEDSVPAIAPGRMMNAVGGTSIHWTCQSWRLMPWNFKQRSETIARYGAGALPAGSTLTDWPLDYEELEPYYDKVEFLHGVSGKAGNLGGVLDPRGNVFEGPRAREYPLPPLRRTGFTEFMADAARRLGWHPFAGPAAIRSERYNGLKACEYHGFCTWGGCHVDAKGSTNLTAIPMAEATKNLKIVERARAFEITVDGDGRANGVRYLKNGRAHFQAAKAVLLAGYTYENTRLLLLSTSAAYPNGLSNNHGQVGRHYLAHARAGANGVIPGRKLNRFSGTGSQWTAVDDWDSDFFDHSGLGFTGGGTMAAGMEAKPIGAARTTPPSLPRWGSAWKAWLKENAISVASAATQINVAPYEDVFLDLDPVTKDPDGFPVVRVTNDLKDNERRAALFVQAKCMDWLREAGASEVWPVAPSSLSVQTHAYGGTRMGDDADADVTDRWCFSHEVPNLGILGASNFPTSGGRNPTETVMALAWRTAEHLVDDWDTIAV
;
A
#
# COMPACT_ATOMS: atom_id res chain seq x y z
N MET A 1 1.54 28.99 -25.63
CA MET A 1 0.61 29.72 -24.74
C MET A 1 -0.12 28.66 -23.92
N SER A 2 -0.01 28.70 -22.59
CA SER A 2 -0.78 27.83 -21.72
C SER A 2 -2.25 28.29 -21.74
N THR A 3 -3.17 27.36 -21.97
CA THR A 3 -4.60 27.65 -21.82
C THR A 3 -4.95 27.60 -20.33
N GLU A 4 -5.11 28.77 -19.73
CA GLU A 4 -5.60 28.90 -18.36
C GLU A 4 -7.07 28.45 -18.32
N LYS A 5 -7.38 27.55 -17.39
CA LYS A 5 -8.77 27.12 -17.15
C LYS A 5 -9.35 27.91 -15.98
N LYS A 6 -10.69 28.05 -15.98
CA LYS A 6 -11.43 28.67 -14.88
C LYS A 6 -10.98 28.03 -13.55
N GLY A 7 -10.73 28.85 -12.53
CA GLY A 7 -10.38 28.40 -11.20
C GLY A 7 -11.43 27.45 -10.60
N THR A 8 -11.00 26.50 -9.80
CA THR A 8 -11.83 25.53 -9.08
C THR A 8 -11.54 25.62 -7.58
N ASP A 9 -12.41 25.06 -6.75
CA ASP A 9 -12.17 25.04 -5.31
C ASP A 9 -10.97 24.12 -5.00
N VAL A 10 -11.00 22.86 -5.45
CA VAL A 10 -9.95 21.90 -5.15
C VAL A 10 -9.40 21.25 -6.43
N VAL A 11 -8.07 21.21 -6.56
CA VAL A 11 -7.42 20.31 -7.52
C VAL A 11 -6.92 19.07 -6.77
N VAL A 12 -7.30 17.88 -7.26
CA VAL A 12 -6.80 16.59 -6.78
C VAL A 12 -5.84 15.99 -7.81
N ILE A 13 -4.59 15.74 -7.43
CA ILE A 13 -3.56 15.15 -8.29
C ILE A 13 -3.50 13.64 -8.04
N GLY A 14 -3.96 12.85 -9.01
CA GLY A 14 -4.04 11.39 -8.92
C GLY A 14 -5.36 10.89 -8.32
N LEU A 15 -5.96 9.89 -8.97
CA LEU A 15 -7.22 9.27 -8.57
C LEU A 15 -7.05 7.80 -8.16
N GLY A 16 -5.93 7.48 -7.51
CA GLY A 16 -5.68 6.18 -6.90
C GLY A 16 -6.51 5.94 -5.62
N ALA A 17 -5.96 5.17 -4.69
CA ALA A 17 -6.62 4.87 -3.41
C ALA A 17 -6.92 6.13 -2.59
N GLY A 18 -5.93 7.02 -2.41
CA GLY A 18 -6.10 8.25 -1.62
C GLY A 18 -7.01 9.26 -2.32
N GLY A 19 -6.58 9.81 -3.46
CA GLY A 19 -7.34 10.85 -4.16
C GLY A 19 -8.71 10.38 -4.63
N GLY A 20 -8.82 9.12 -5.10
CA GLY A 20 -10.10 8.54 -5.48
C GLY A 20 -11.10 8.38 -4.32
N THR A 21 -10.61 8.26 -3.07
CA THR A 21 -11.46 8.26 -1.87
C THR A 21 -11.81 9.67 -1.45
N ALA A 22 -10.85 10.60 -1.43
CA ALA A 22 -11.03 11.97 -0.98
C ALA A 22 -12.06 12.76 -1.81
N VAL A 23 -12.15 12.50 -3.12
CA VAL A 23 -13.11 13.23 -3.97
C VAL A 23 -14.57 13.03 -3.57
N LEU A 24 -14.92 11.96 -2.85
CA LEU A 24 -16.30 11.67 -2.48
C LEU A 24 -16.83 12.62 -1.39
N PRO A 25 -16.21 12.75 -0.19
CA PRO A 25 -16.66 13.71 0.81
C PRO A 25 -16.61 15.16 0.30
N LEU A 26 -15.58 15.56 -0.44
CA LEU A 26 -15.48 16.90 -1.04
C LEU A 26 -16.64 17.20 -2.01
N ALA A 27 -16.93 16.27 -2.93
CA ALA A 27 -18.00 16.43 -3.90
C ALA A 27 -19.40 16.47 -3.23
N ARG A 28 -19.58 15.69 -2.15
CA ARG A 28 -20.83 15.71 -1.35
C ARG A 28 -21.02 17.02 -0.59
N ALA A 29 -19.93 17.66 -0.18
CA ALA A 29 -19.95 18.98 0.44
C ALA A 29 -20.23 20.13 -0.54
N GLY A 30 -20.27 19.83 -1.85
CA GLY A 30 -20.59 20.83 -2.89
C GLY A 30 -19.38 21.57 -3.45
N LEU A 31 -18.16 21.19 -3.10
CA LEU A 31 -16.94 21.82 -3.64
C LEU A 31 -16.74 21.47 -5.12
N ASP A 32 -16.36 22.47 -5.93
CA ASP A 32 -16.00 22.26 -7.35
C ASP A 32 -14.59 21.64 -7.44
N ILE A 33 -14.50 20.41 -7.97
CA ILE A 33 -13.28 19.60 -7.99
C ILE A 33 -12.83 19.35 -9.41
N VAL A 34 -11.56 19.63 -9.68
CA VAL A 34 -10.85 19.13 -10.87
C VAL A 34 -9.83 18.10 -10.45
N ALA A 35 -9.99 16.86 -10.88
CA ALA A 35 -9.02 15.81 -10.67
C ALA A 35 -8.13 15.61 -11.92
N LEU A 36 -6.81 15.65 -11.73
CA LEU A 36 -5.80 15.42 -12.76
C LEU A 36 -5.28 14.00 -12.62
N GLU A 37 -5.54 13.13 -13.59
CA GLU A 37 -5.09 11.73 -13.59
C GLU A 37 -4.19 11.46 -14.79
N ALA A 38 -2.99 10.93 -14.52
CA ALA A 38 -2.00 10.66 -15.57
C ALA A 38 -2.42 9.56 -16.55
N GLY A 39 -3.28 8.63 -16.12
CA GLY A 39 -3.84 7.56 -16.94
C GLY A 39 -5.23 7.82 -17.48
N GLY A 40 -5.78 6.81 -18.10
CA GLY A 40 -7.16 6.78 -18.60
C GLY A 40 -8.04 5.84 -17.79
N ARG A 41 -9.27 5.64 -18.26
CA ARG A 41 -10.22 4.69 -17.67
C ARG A 41 -10.03 3.29 -18.22
N PHE A 42 -10.30 2.32 -17.35
CA PHE A 42 -10.43 0.92 -17.69
C PHE A 42 -11.84 0.41 -17.38
N SER A 43 -12.29 -0.57 -18.13
CA SER A 43 -13.58 -1.25 -17.97
C SER A 43 -13.38 -2.76 -17.82
N VAL A 44 -14.40 -3.48 -17.44
CA VAL A 44 -14.39 -4.96 -17.37
C VAL A 44 -13.93 -5.64 -18.65
N ARG A 45 -14.13 -5.00 -19.82
CA ARG A 45 -13.73 -5.52 -21.13
C ARG A 45 -12.22 -5.54 -21.33
N ASP A 46 -11.49 -4.74 -20.56
CA ASP A 46 -10.04 -4.64 -20.62
C ASP A 46 -9.34 -5.70 -19.77
N PHE A 47 -10.08 -6.38 -18.88
CA PHE A 47 -9.51 -7.29 -17.91
C PHE A 47 -9.68 -8.75 -18.34
N HIS A 48 -8.62 -9.53 -18.14
CA HIS A 48 -8.55 -10.94 -18.52
C HIS A 48 -7.90 -11.76 -17.41
N ALA A 49 -8.38 -12.97 -17.19
CA ALA A 49 -7.77 -13.95 -16.30
C ALA A 49 -6.60 -14.65 -17.00
N ASP A 50 -5.47 -13.94 -17.14
CA ASP A 50 -4.31 -14.39 -17.93
C ASP A 50 -3.00 -14.07 -17.17
N GLU A 51 -2.27 -15.13 -16.79
CA GLU A 51 -1.00 -15.00 -16.05
C GLU A 51 0.09 -14.33 -16.89
N ILE A 52 0.19 -14.65 -18.17
CA ILE A 52 1.23 -14.08 -19.05
C ILE A 52 0.99 -12.58 -19.20
N ARG A 53 -0.24 -12.19 -19.48
CA ARG A 53 -0.62 -10.78 -19.66
C ARG A 53 -0.44 -9.98 -18.38
N ASN A 54 -0.97 -10.49 -17.26
CA ASN A 54 -1.01 -9.75 -16.00
C ASN A 54 0.31 -9.81 -15.24
N ASP A 55 0.93 -10.99 -15.11
CA ASP A 55 2.09 -11.18 -14.24
C ASP A 55 3.41 -11.03 -15.00
N ILE A 56 3.51 -11.68 -16.17
CA ILE A 56 4.78 -11.72 -16.89
C ILE A 56 4.99 -10.43 -17.70
N ARG A 57 3.96 -9.94 -18.35
CA ARG A 57 4.02 -8.73 -19.19
C ARG A 57 3.61 -7.46 -18.45
N ASN A 58 3.03 -7.58 -17.23
CA ASN A 58 2.56 -6.45 -16.41
C ASN A 58 1.83 -5.39 -17.25
N TRP A 59 0.92 -5.80 -18.11
CA TRP A 59 0.36 -4.92 -19.15
C TRP A 59 -0.40 -3.71 -18.59
N LEU A 60 -1.04 -3.84 -17.39
CA LEU A 60 -1.74 -2.73 -16.73
C LEU A 60 -0.77 -1.64 -16.24
N GLY A 61 0.38 -2.03 -15.75
CA GLY A 61 1.42 -1.10 -15.29
C GLY A 61 2.44 -0.72 -16.36
N ARG A 62 2.31 -1.26 -17.59
CA ARG A 62 3.37 -1.19 -18.60
C ARG A 62 3.73 0.23 -19.02
N ALA A 63 2.75 1.12 -19.16
CA ALA A 63 3.01 2.50 -19.53
C ALA A 63 3.86 3.19 -18.45
N LYS A 64 3.42 3.13 -17.18
CA LYS A 64 4.18 3.72 -16.06
C LYS A 64 5.57 3.13 -15.92
N VAL A 65 5.70 1.80 -16.02
CA VAL A 65 6.98 1.10 -15.90
C VAL A 65 7.97 1.48 -17.02
N ASN A 66 7.47 1.74 -18.22
CA ASN A 66 8.34 2.15 -19.33
C ASN A 66 8.70 3.64 -19.31
N ASP A 67 7.79 4.48 -18.83
CA ASP A 67 7.90 5.92 -18.95
C ASP A 67 8.46 6.59 -17.68
N GLU A 68 8.27 5.97 -16.52
CA GLU A 68 8.62 6.55 -15.21
C GLU A 68 9.38 5.54 -14.33
N VAL A 69 10.42 4.90 -14.87
CA VAL A 69 11.19 3.89 -14.13
C VAL A 69 12.05 4.56 -13.07
N PRO A 70 11.79 4.34 -11.78
CA PRO A 70 12.66 4.82 -10.71
C PRO A 70 14.06 4.21 -10.83
N THR A 71 15.06 4.93 -10.33
CA THR A 71 16.39 4.36 -10.09
C THR A 71 16.52 3.93 -8.64
N GLN A 72 17.47 3.05 -8.36
CA GLN A 72 17.71 2.50 -7.02
C GLN A 72 19.18 2.34 -6.73
N ARG A 73 19.53 2.46 -5.43
CA ARG A 73 20.84 2.14 -4.87
C ARG A 73 20.66 1.68 -3.42
N ARG A 74 21.64 1.00 -2.84
CA ARG A 74 21.57 0.57 -1.44
C ARG A 74 22.01 1.69 -0.50
N THR A 75 23.05 2.42 -0.85
CA THR A 75 23.61 3.50 -0.04
C THR A 75 23.82 4.76 -0.89
N ALA A 76 23.95 5.91 -0.23
CA ALA A 76 24.21 7.18 -0.92
C ALA A 76 25.55 7.22 -1.67
N ALA A 77 26.50 6.36 -1.30
CA ALA A 77 27.83 6.29 -1.93
C ALA A 77 27.84 5.42 -3.22
N GLU A 78 26.78 4.65 -3.48
CA GLU A 78 26.68 3.81 -4.67
C GLU A 78 26.08 4.58 -5.85
N ASP A 79 26.49 4.22 -7.06
CA ASP A 79 25.81 4.66 -8.28
C ASP A 79 24.41 4.06 -8.35
N SER A 80 23.46 4.84 -8.84
CA SER A 80 22.11 4.39 -9.05
C SER A 80 21.98 3.56 -10.34
N VAL A 81 21.12 2.55 -10.30
CA VAL A 81 20.76 1.72 -11.46
C VAL A 81 19.24 1.74 -11.65
N PRO A 82 18.73 1.52 -12.87
CA PRO A 82 17.29 1.36 -13.07
C PRO A 82 16.73 0.23 -12.20
N ALA A 83 15.55 0.42 -11.63
CA ALA A 83 14.91 -0.58 -10.79
C ALA A 83 14.62 -1.86 -11.61
N ILE A 84 15.15 -3.00 -11.14
CA ILE A 84 15.01 -4.31 -11.82
C ILE A 84 13.56 -4.76 -11.86
N ALA A 85 12.82 -4.46 -10.80
CA ALA A 85 11.40 -4.75 -10.68
C ALA A 85 10.68 -3.49 -10.18
N PRO A 86 10.49 -2.47 -11.03
CA PRO A 86 9.69 -1.32 -10.66
C PRO A 86 8.31 -1.83 -10.28
N GLY A 87 7.79 -1.41 -9.14
CA GLY A 87 6.55 -1.92 -8.57
C GLY A 87 5.40 -2.00 -9.59
N ARG A 88 4.36 -2.73 -9.24
CA ARG A 88 3.18 -2.88 -10.11
C ARG A 88 2.24 -1.68 -9.97
N MET A 89 2.76 -0.50 -10.13
CA MET A 89 1.98 0.74 -10.15
C MET A 89 1.37 0.95 -11.53
N MET A 90 0.23 1.63 -11.58
CA MET A 90 -0.39 2.01 -12.85
C MET A 90 -0.96 3.42 -12.79
N ASN A 91 -0.91 4.09 -13.92
CA ASN A 91 -1.61 5.35 -14.16
C ASN A 91 -3.01 5.04 -14.72
N ALA A 92 -4.05 5.30 -13.94
CA ALA A 92 -5.44 5.08 -14.32
C ALA A 92 -6.40 5.81 -13.39
N VAL A 93 -7.59 6.14 -13.86
CA VAL A 93 -8.71 6.52 -12.98
C VAL A 93 -9.06 5.32 -12.08
N GLY A 94 -8.73 5.41 -10.80
CA GLY A 94 -8.74 4.33 -9.82
C GLY A 94 -7.34 3.84 -9.42
N GLY A 95 -6.30 4.21 -10.18
CA GLY A 95 -4.92 3.87 -9.89
C GLY A 95 -4.70 2.37 -9.68
N THR A 96 -3.71 2.04 -8.87
CA THR A 96 -3.36 0.65 -8.54
C THR A 96 -4.49 -0.11 -7.82
N SER A 97 -5.51 0.57 -7.26
CA SER A 97 -6.68 -0.10 -6.66
C SER A 97 -7.47 -0.94 -7.68
N ILE A 98 -7.29 -0.75 -8.98
CA ILE A 98 -7.91 -1.57 -10.03
C ILE A 98 -7.41 -3.02 -10.00
N HIS A 99 -6.10 -3.22 -9.80
CA HIS A 99 -5.48 -4.55 -9.86
C HIS A 99 -4.87 -5.05 -8.53
N TRP A 100 -5.05 -4.29 -7.45
CA TRP A 100 -4.58 -4.71 -6.14
C TRP A 100 -5.14 -6.08 -5.71
N THR A 101 -4.51 -6.69 -4.72
CA THR A 101 -5.00 -7.97 -4.17
C THR A 101 -6.19 -7.80 -3.23
N CYS A 102 -6.58 -6.56 -2.96
CA CYS A 102 -7.72 -6.19 -2.11
C CYS A 102 -7.60 -6.57 -0.63
N GLN A 103 -6.38 -6.72 -0.12
CA GLN A 103 -6.18 -6.93 1.30
C GLN A 103 -6.51 -5.66 2.06
N SER A 104 -7.47 -5.75 2.95
CA SER A 104 -8.04 -4.62 3.69
C SER A 104 -7.73 -4.76 5.16
N TRP A 105 -6.53 -4.32 5.55
CA TRP A 105 -6.04 -4.37 6.91
C TRP A 105 -6.12 -3.00 7.56
N ARG A 106 -6.68 -2.92 8.75
CA ARG A 106 -6.45 -1.80 9.67
C ARG A 106 -5.05 -1.93 10.28
N LEU A 107 -4.35 -0.84 10.50
CA LEU A 107 -3.17 -0.85 11.37
C LEU A 107 -3.60 -1.18 12.81
N MET A 108 -2.69 -1.78 13.57
CA MET A 108 -2.92 -2.08 14.98
C MET A 108 -2.71 -0.84 15.83
N PRO A 109 -3.37 -0.71 17.01
CA PRO A 109 -3.12 0.40 17.93
C PRO A 109 -1.63 0.64 18.20
N TRP A 110 -0.87 -0.44 18.39
CA TRP A 110 0.58 -0.38 18.57
C TRP A 110 1.33 0.33 17.44
N ASN A 111 0.89 0.20 16.19
CA ASN A 111 1.57 0.83 15.04
C ASN A 111 1.56 2.35 15.12
N PHE A 112 0.57 2.95 15.79
CA PHE A 112 0.47 4.39 16.01
C PHE A 112 1.39 4.89 17.14
N LYS A 113 1.73 4.04 18.10
CA LYS A 113 2.53 4.33 19.30
C LYS A 113 3.78 3.46 19.41
N GLN A 114 4.31 3.02 18.28
CA GLN A 114 5.40 2.03 18.23
C GLN A 114 6.62 2.47 19.02
N ARG A 115 7.01 3.74 18.95
CA ARG A 115 8.16 4.27 19.68
C ARG A 115 7.92 4.28 21.19
N SER A 116 6.83 4.89 21.63
CA SER A 116 6.49 5.00 23.05
C SER A 116 6.28 3.65 23.70
N GLU A 117 5.52 2.76 23.05
CA GLU A 117 5.24 1.40 23.55
C GLU A 117 6.52 0.56 23.63
N THR A 118 7.41 0.64 22.63
CA THR A 118 8.70 -0.05 22.68
C THR A 118 9.56 0.44 23.84
N ILE A 119 9.62 1.76 24.07
CA ILE A 119 10.38 2.34 25.19
C ILE A 119 9.76 1.92 26.53
N ALA A 120 8.45 1.99 26.65
CA ALA A 120 7.74 1.66 27.89
C ALA A 120 7.96 0.19 28.29
N ARG A 121 7.96 -0.72 27.32
CA ARG A 121 8.03 -2.15 27.57
C ARG A 121 9.46 -2.70 27.66
N TYR A 122 10.37 -2.20 26.84
CA TYR A 122 11.72 -2.78 26.70
C TYR A 122 12.84 -1.76 26.95
N GLY A 123 12.51 -0.50 27.21
CA GLY A 123 13.48 0.59 27.38
C GLY A 123 13.97 1.18 26.07
N ALA A 124 14.56 2.38 26.12
CA ALA A 124 15.01 3.12 24.92
C ALA A 124 16.11 2.38 24.12
N GLY A 125 16.87 1.51 24.76
CA GLY A 125 17.90 0.68 24.10
C GLY A 125 17.33 -0.41 23.17
N ALA A 126 16.04 -0.68 23.21
CA ALA A 126 15.37 -1.62 22.31
C ALA A 126 14.96 -0.99 20.97
N LEU A 127 15.02 0.34 20.85
CA LEU A 127 14.75 0.98 19.56
C LEU A 127 15.81 0.57 18.53
N PRO A 128 15.43 0.35 17.26
CA PRO A 128 16.39 0.01 16.22
C PRO A 128 17.48 1.08 16.08
N ALA A 129 18.73 0.65 16.11
CA ALA A 129 19.88 1.55 16.08
C ALA A 129 19.86 2.41 14.79
N GLY A 130 20.01 3.72 14.95
CA GLY A 130 19.97 4.69 13.84
C GLY A 130 18.59 4.93 13.23
N SER A 131 17.52 4.37 13.84
CA SER A 131 16.17 4.66 13.38
C SER A 131 15.71 6.07 13.78
N THR A 132 14.89 6.65 12.92
CA THR A 132 14.19 7.92 13.16
C THR A 132 12.73 7.68 13.54
N LEU A 133 12.48 6.57 14.23
CA LEU A 133 11.14 6.13 14.63
C LEU A 133 10.47 7.17 15.53
N THR A 134 9.26 7.53 15.17
CA THR A 134 8.38 8.43 15.93
C THR A 134 6.99 7.85 16.01
N ASP A 135 6.19 8.27 16.99
CA ASP A 135 4.78 7.94 17.04
C ASP A 135 4.00 8.77 16.02
N TRP A 136 2.83 8.29 15.67
CA TRP A 136 1.90 9.05 14.88
C TRP A 136 1.31 10.20 15.73
N PRO A 137 1.00 11.37 15.14
CA PRO A 137 0.35 12.47 15.85
C PRO A 137 -1.16 12.22 16.07
N LEU A 138 -1.62 11.02 15.81
CA LEU A 138 -2.98 10.53 16.04
C LEU A 138 -2.92 9.08 16.55
N ASP A 139 -4.03 8.56 17.05
CA ASP A 139 -4.15 7.20 17.52
C ASP A 139 -5.12 6.36 16.67
N TYR A 140 -5.27 5.08 17.05
CA TYR A 140 -6.17 4.15 16.38
C TYR A 140 -7.63 4.57 16.51
N GLU A 141 -8.02 5.03 17.69
CA GLU A 141 -9.39 5.41 18.04
C GLU A 141 -9.87 6.60 17.20
N GLU A 142 -8.99 7.55 16.91
CA GLU A 142 -9.29 8.67 16.02
C GLU A 142 -9.49 8.23 14.56
N LEU A 143 -8.79 7.20 14.11
CA LEU A 143 -8.86 6.72 12.73
C LEU A 143 -9.92 5.63 12.53
N GLU A 144 -10.37 4.96 13.60
CA GLU A 144 -11.34 3.87 13.55
C GLU A 144 -12.63 4.22 12.80
N PRO A 145 -13.28 5.37 13.03
CA PRO A 145 -14.48 5.76 12.29
C PRO A 145 -14.27 5.89 10.77
N TYR A 146 -13.07 6.22 10.35
CA TYR A 146 -12.72 6.36 8.94
C TYR A 146 -12.38 5.02 8.28
N TYR A 147 -11.77 4.09 9.01
CA TYR A 147 -11.68 2.70 8.59
C TYR A 147 -13.06 2.10 8.33
N ASP A 148 -13.99 2.31 9.26
CA ASP A 148 -15.36 1.85 9.12
C ASP A 148 -16.06 2.43 7.88
N LYS A 149 -15.95 3.75 7.63
CA LYS A 149 -16.47 4.40 6.42
C LYS A 149 -15.93 3.76 5.14
N VAL A 150 -14.62 3.49 5.10
CA VAL A 150 -13.93 2.89 3.94
C VAL A 150 -14.38 1.45 3.71
N GLU A 151 -14.44 0.63 4.75
CA GLU A 151 -14.88 -0.76 4.67
C GLU A 151 -16.31 -0.87 4.13
N PHE A 152 -17.21 -0.02 4.62
CA PHE A 152 -18.60 0.03 4.14
C PHE A 152 -18.72 0.60 2.73
N LEU A 153 -17.88 1.55 2.34
CA LEU A 153 -17.84 2.05 0.97
C LEU A 153 -17.44 0.97 -0.04
N HIS A 154 -16.41 0.18 0.29
CA HIS A 154 -15.84 -0.81 -0.62
C HIS A 154 -16.52 -2.19 -0.53
N GLY A 155 -17.33 -2.45 0.50
CA GLY A 155 -17.92 -3.76 0.76
C GLY A 155 -16.83 -4.76 1.14
N VAL A 156 -16.08 -4.46 2.20
CA VAL A 156 -15.02 -5.35 2.71
C VAL A 156 -15.65 -6.59 3.33
N SER A 157 -15.15 -7.75 2.94
CA SER A 157 -15.54 -9.05 3.48
C SER A 157 -14.58 -9.44 4.58
N GLY A 158 -15.10 -9.75 5.77
CA GLY A 158 -14.28 -10.10 6.93
C GLY A 158 -15.11 -10.64 8.10
N LYS A 159 -14.41 -10.95 9.19
CA LYS A 159 -15.00 -11.30 10.49
C LYS A 159 -14.24 -10.54 11.57
N ALA A 160 -14.93 -9.68 12.27
CA ALA A 160 -14.35 -8.95 13.39
C ALA A 160 -13.96 -9.92 14.52
N GLY A 161 -12.77 -9.73 15.05
CA GLY A 161 -12.27 -10.47 16.21
C GLY A 161 -12.31 -9.66 17.51
N ASN A 162 -12.60 -8.34 17.43
CA ASN A 162 -12.68 -7.46 18.58
C ASN A 162 -13.78 -6.41 18.37
N LEU A 163 -14.99 -6.70 18.84
CA LEU A 163 -16.13 -5.79 18.79
C LEU A 163 -16.28 -5.04 20.13
N GLY A 164 -15.88 -3.78 20.18
CA GLY A 164 -15.99 -2.96 21.39
C GLY A 164 -15.26 -3.54 22.60
N GLY A 165 -14.16 -4.28 22.40
CA GLY A 165 -13.42 -4.97 23.46
C GLY A 165 -13.87 -6.42 23.71
N VAL A 166 -14.93 -6.89 23.03
CA VAL A 166 -15.38 -8.30 23.14
C VAL A 166 -14.69 -9.12 22.06
N LEU A 167 -13.83 -10.06 22.47
CA LEU A 167 -13.04 -10.89 21.57
C LEU A 167 -13.85 -12.06 21.00
N ASP A 168 -13.75 -12.29 19.69
CA ASP A 168 -14.31 -13.42 18.96
C ASP A 168 -13.18 -14.20 18.27
N PRO A 169 -12.87 -15.44 18.67
CA PRO A 169 -11.76 -16.22 18.10
C PRO A 169 -11.99 -16.67 16.64
N ARG A 170 -13.15 -16.39 16.07
CA ARG A 170 -13.41 -16.60 14.64
C ARG A 170 -12.84 -15.49 13.77
N GLY A 171 -12.57 -14.31 14.35
CA GLY A 171 -11.89 -13.17 13.72
C GLY A 171 -10.47 -13.00 14.24
N ASN A 172 -9.89 -11.83 14.02
CA ASN A 172 -8.56 -11.48 14.51
C ASN A 172 -8.62 -10.96 15.95
N VAL A 173 -8.25 -11.77 16.92
CA VAL A 173 -8.28 -11.41 18.35
C VAL A 173 -7.26 -10.32 18.73
N PHE A 174 -6.30 -10.03 17.86
CA PHE A 174 -5.27 -9.01 18.06
C PHE A 174 -5.62 -7.65 17.44
N GLU A 175 -6.69 -7.57 16.63
CA GLU A 175 -7.06 -6.29 16.02
C GLU A 175 -7.51 -5.27 17.06
N GLY A 176 -7.35 -3.98 16.74
CA GLY A 176 -7.91 -2.91 17.55
C GLY A 176 -9.45 -3.01 17.67
N PRO A 177 -10.04 -2.43 18.74
CA PRO A 177 -11.48 -2.48 18.92
C PRO A 177 -12.22 -1.81 17.76
N ARG A 178 -13.28 -2.46 17.29
CA ARG A 178 -14.14 -2.01 16.19
C ARG A 178 -15.50 -1.61 16.74
N ALA A 179 -16.09 -0.56 16.18
CA ALA A 179 -17.44 -0.14 16.55
C ALA A 179 -18.50 -1.14 16.04
N ARG A 180 -18.27 -1.79 14.90
CA ARG A 180 -19.20 -2.74 14.28
C ARG A 180 -18.50 -3.80 13.43
N GLU A 181 -19.27 -4.82 13.04
CA GLU A 181 -18.83 -5.91 12.17
C GLU A 181 -18.52 -5.41 10.75
N TYR A 182 -17.74 -6.17 9.98
CA TYR A 182 -17.54 -5.92 8.55
C TYR A 182 -18.87 -5.91 7.79
N PRO A 183 -18.97 -5.12 6.69
CA PRO A 183 -20.20 -5.06 5.91
C PRO A 183 -20.60 -6.38 5.26
N LEU A 184 -19.65 -7.28 5.01
CA LEU A 184 -19.87 -8.56 4.36
C LEU A 184 -19.17 -9.71 5.10
N PRO A 185 -19.76 -10.93 5.08
CA PRO A 185 -19.11 -12.10 5.66
C PRO A 185 -17.77 -12.40 4.97
N PRO A 186 -16.86 -13.13 5.64
CA PRO A 186 -15.57 -13.51 5.06
C PRO A 186 -15.72 -14.19 3.70
N LEU A 187 -14.71 -14.05 2.85
CA LEU A 187 -14.62 -14.84 1.62
C LEU A 187 -14.64 -16.33 1.94
N ARG A 188 -15.21 -17.13 1.03
CA ARG A 188 -15.23 -18.61 1.17
C ARG A 188 -13.81 -19.12 1.39
N ARG A 189 -13.62 -19.97 2.36
CA ARG A 189 -12.34 -20.63 2.55
C ARG A 189 -12.12 -21.71 1.49
N THR A 190 -10.88 -21.90 1.09
CA THR A 190 -10.48 -23.05 0.26
C THR A 190 -10.07 -24.21 1.15
N GLY A 191 -10.08 -25.44 0.65
CA GLY A 191 -9.56 -26.58 1.38
C GLY A 191 -8.10 -26.39 1.83
N PHE A 192 -7.32 -25.61 1.07
CA PHE A 192 -5.95 -25.25 1.45
C PHE A 192 -5.91 -24.28 2.65
N THR A 193 -6.72 -23.23 2.65
CA THR A 193 -6.74 -22.24 3.74
C THR A 193 -7.30 -22.83 5.04
N GLU A 194 -8.30 -23.72 4.97
CA GLU A 194 -8.79 -24.47 6.15
C GLU A 194 -7.70 -25.38 6.72
N PHE A 195 -7.05 -26.13 5.86
CA PHE A 195 -5.98 -27.02 6.24
C PHE A 195 -4.81 -26.30 6.94
N MET A 196 -4.42 -25.13 6.43
CA MET A 196 -3.40 -24.29 7.09
C MET A 196 -3.91 -23.69 8.40
N ALA A 197 -5.19 -23.30 8.47
CA ALA A 197 -5.78 -22.83 9.72
C ALA A 197 -5.77 -23.91 10.81
N ASP A 198 -6.09 -25.16 10.47
CA ASP A 198 -6.04 -26.27 11.41
C ASP A 198 -4.61 -26.55 11.91
N ALA A 199 -3.62 -26.43 11.03
CA ALA A 199 -2.21 -26.55 11.45
C ALA A 199 -1.81 -25.42 12.41
N ALA A 200 -2.22 -24.17 12.14
CA ALA A 200 -1.97 -23.05 13.07
C ALA A 200 -2.62 -23.27 14.45
N ARG A 201 -3.87 -23.76 14.49
CA ARG A 201 -4.54 -24.09 15.76
C ARG A 201 -3.82 -25.19 16.56
N ARG A 202 -3.26 -26.20 15.89
CA ARG A 202 -2.45 -27.23 16.57
C ARG A 202 -1.16 -26.69 17.17
N LEU A 203 -0.62 -25.59 16.59
CA LEU A 203 0.51 -24.83 17.16
C LEU A 203 0.08 -23.90 18.31
N GLY A 204 -1.21 -23.81 18.62
CA GLY A 204 -1.74 -22.89 19.62
C GLY A 204 -1.88 -21.44 19.11
N TRP A 205 -1.80 -21.24 17.79
CA TRP A 205 -1.93 -19.91 17.19
C TRP A 205 -3.39 -19.56 16.85
N HIS A 206 -3.65 -18.30 16.53
CA HIS A 206 -4.98 -17.75 16.32
C HIS A 206 -5.23 -17.43 14.82
N PRO A 207 -5.52 -18.45 13.98
CA PRO A 207 -5.75 -18.24 12.56
C PRO A 207 -7.13 -17.62 12.30
N PHE A 208 -7.17 -16.64 11.42
CA PHE A 208 -8.40 -15.99 10.97
C PHE A 208 -8.44 -15.82 9.45
N ALA A 209 -9.62 -15.53 8.90
CA ALA A 209 -9.77 -15.18 7.50
C ALA A 209 -9.31 -13.74 7.29
N GLY A 210 -8.31 -13.51 6.45
CA GLY A 210 -7.85 -12.16 6.14
C GLY A 210 -8.96 -11.29 5.54
N PRO A 211 -9.16 -10.06 6.02
CA PRO A 211 -10.17 -9.16 5.46
C PRO A 211 -9.81 -8.75 4.03
N ALA A 212 -10.83 -8.63 3.19
CA ALA A 212 -10.63 -8.36 1.78
C ALA A 212 -11.69 -7.40 1.23
N ALA A 213 -11.27 -6.35 0.54
CA ALA A 213 -12.15 -5.50 -0.27
C ALA A 213 -12.57 -6.24 -1.56
N ILE A 214 -13.12 -7.43 -1.39
CA ILE A 214 -13.73 -8.26 -2.43
C ILE A 214 -15.08 -8.69 -1.92
N ARG A 215 -16.13 -8.36 -2.62
CA ARG A 215 -17.49 -8.65 -2.18
C ARG A 215 -17.78 -10.14 -2.20
N SER A 216 -17.97 -10.73 -1.02
CA SER A 216 -18.39 -12.14 -0.87
C SER A 216 -19.85 -12.37 -1.27
N GLU A 217 -20.66 -11.33 -1.21
CA GLU A 217 -22.07 -11.27 -1.60
C GLU A 217 -22.35 -9.99 -2.41
N ARG A 218 -23.52 -9.88 -3.01
CA ARG A 218 -23.95 -8.64 -3.67
C ARG A 218 -24.08 -7.51 -2.64
N TYR A 219 -23.52 -6.35 -2.97
CA TYR A 219 -23.51 -5.22 -2.06
C TYR A 219 -23.58 -3.89 -2.82
N ASN A 220 -24.44 -2.97 -2.39
CA ASN A 220 -24.63 -1.64 -2.98
C ASN A 220 -24.79 -1.68 -4.53
N GLY A 221 -25.56 -2.65 -5.06
CA GLY A 221 -25.81 -2.82 -6.49
C GLY A 221 -24.65 -3.47 -7.26
N LEU A 222 -23.50 -3.70 -6.63
CA LEU A 222 -22.33 -4.32 -7.25
C LEU A 222 -22.34 -5.85 -7.06
N LYS A 223 -21.66 -6.56 -7.96
CA LYS A 223 -21.64 -8.03 -8.01
C LYS A 223 -20.75 -8.64 -6.93
N ALA A 224 -21.07 -9.87 -6.54
CA ALA A 224 -20.23 -10.73 -5.73
C ALA A 224 -19.09 -11.35 -6.55
N CYS A 225 -18.06 -11.84 -5.84
CA CYS A 225 -16.97 -12.60 -6.43
C CYS A 225 -17.43 -13.97 -6.92
N GLU A 226 -16.99 -14.38 -8.11
CA GLU A 226 -17.30 -15.69 -8.71
C GLU A 226 -16.22 -16.75 -8.42
N TYR A 227 -15.14 -16.38 -7.73
CA TYR A 227 -14.05 -17.29 -7.29
C TYR A 227 -13.36 -18.05 -8.43
N HIS A 228 -13.29 -17.49 -9.64
CA HIS A 228 -12.75 -18.16 -10.82
C HIS A 228 -11.21 -18.29 -10.87
N GLY A 229 -10.46 -17.57 -10.04
CA GLY A 229 -9.00 -17.61 -10.03
C GLY A 229 -8.31 -16.63 -11.01
N PHE A 230 -6.98 -16.66 -11.03
CA PHE A 230 -6.12 -15.79 -11.86
C PHE A 230 -6.33 -14.29 -11.61
N CYS A 231 -6.67 -13.92 -10.34
CA CYS A 231 -7.07 -12.57 -9.97
C CYS A 231 -5.91 -11.66 -9.53
N THR A 232 -4.83 -12.25 -9.00
CA THR A 232 -3.68 -11.47 -8.51
C THR A 232 -3.05 -10.70 -9.67
N TRP A 233 -2.78 -9.42 -9.45
CA TRP A 233 -2.21 -8.49 -10.43
C TRP A 233 -3.09 -8.22 -11.68
N GLY A 234 -4.33 -8.65 -11.66
CA GLY A 234 -5.30 -8.39 -12.73
C GLY A 234 -6.46 -7.53 -12.27
N GLY A 235 -7.05 -6.76 -13.17
CA GLY A 235 -8.35 -6.12 -12.94
C GLY A 235 -9.47 -7.19 -12.87
N CYS A 236 -10.56 -6.86 -12.18
CA CYS A 236 -11.69 -7.79 -12.01
C CYS A 236 -12.69 -7.65 -13.15
N HIS A 237 -12.84 -8.68 -13.99
CA HIS A 237 -13.77 -8.66 -15.12
C HIS A 237 -15.27 -8.85 -14.73
N VAL A 238 -15.54 -9.06 -13.43
CA VAL A 238 -16.91 -9.10 -12.89
C VAL A 238 -17.20 -7.96 -11.90
N ASP A 239 -16.25 -7.00 -11.74
CA ASP A 239 -16.38 -5.84 -10.85
C ASP A 239 -16.61 -6.18 -9.38
N ALA A 240 -16.09 -7.31 -8.90
CA ALA A 240 -16.24 -7.72 -7.51
C ALA A 240 -15.19 -7.12 -6.56
N LYS A 241 -14.11 -6.53 -7.08
CA LYS A 241 -13.11 -5.83 -6.26
C LYS A 241 -13.65 -4.47 -5.78
N GLY A 242 -13.40 -4.14 -4.51
CA GLY A 242 -13.60 -2.81 -3.97
C GLY A 242 -12.45 -1.91 -4.41
N SER A 243 -12.65 -1.12 -5.45
CA SER A 243 -11.70 -0.17 -6.00
C SER A 243 -12.36 1.18 -6.19
N THR A 244 -11.60 2.27 -6.12
CA THR A 244 -12.16 3.62 -6.13
C THR A 244 -12.91 3.95 -7.43
N ASN A 245 -12.50 3.38 -8.56
CA ASN A 245 -13.20 3.54 -9.85
C ASN A 245 -14.59 2.86 -9.90
N LEU A 246 -14.90 1.97 -8.96
CA LEU A 246 -16.20 1.29 -8.86
C LEU A 246 -17.05 1.82 -7.70
N THR A 247 -16.46 2.56 -6.77
CA THR A 247 -17.10 2.99 -5.52
C THR A 247 -17.13 4.51 -5.40
N ALA A 248 -16.10 5.13 -4.80
CA ALA A 248 -16.08 6.56 -4.50
C ALA A 248 -16.17 7.46 -5.74
N ILE A 249 -15.41 7.18 -6.79
CA ILE A 249 -15.32 8.05 -7.97
C ILE A 249 -16.68 8.16 -8.70
N PRO A 250 -17.39 7.06 -9.04
CA PRO A 250 -18.72 7.18 -9.65
C PRO A 250 -19.75 7.91 -8.77
N MET A 251 -19.66 7.74 -7.45
CA MET A 251 -20.55 8.45 -6.52
C MET A 251 -20.24 9.96 -6.49
N ALA A 252 -18.97 10.33 -6.55
CA ALA A 252 -18.55 11.73 -6.64
C ALA A 252 -18.95 12.35 -7.99
N GLU A 253 -18.79 11.64 -9.11
CA GLU A 253 -19.25 12.12 -10.44
C GLU A 253 -20.77 12.34 -10.50
N ALA A 254 -21.54 11.50 -9.78
CA ALA A 254 -23.00 11.64 -9.73
C ALA A 254 -23.46 12.96 -9.09
N THR A 255 -22.65 13.58 -8.23
CA THR A 255 -22.95 14.91 -7.64
C THR A 255 -22.83 16.06 -8.65
N LYS A 256 -22.13 15.86 -9.78
CA LYS A 256 -21.75 16.86 -10.79
C LYS A 256 -20.67 17.86 -10.33
N ASN A 257 -20.12 17.69 -9.13
CA ASN A 257 -19.08 18.56 -8.57
C ASN A 257 -17.65 18.04 -8.88
N LEU A 258 -17.51 16.86 -9.50
CA LEU A 258 -16.23 16.30 -9.90
C LEU A 258 -16.04 16.31 -11.42
N LYS A 259 -14.97 16.93 -11.88
CA LYS A 259 -14.48 16.88 -13.25
C LYS A 259 -13.14 16.16 -13.32
N ILE A 260 -13.06 15.07 -14.06
CA ILE A 260 -11.81 14.32 -14.25
C ILE A 260 -11.16 14.73 -15.58
N VAL A 261 -9.87 15.06 -15.51
CA VAL A 261 -9.01 15.32 -16.67
C VAL A 261 -8.06 14.12 -16.80
N GLU A 262 -8.41 13.18 -17.67
CA GLU A 262 -7.62 11.99 -17.95
C GLU A 262 -6.40 12.32 -18.81
N ARG A 263 -5.33 11.49 -18.70
CA ARG A 263 -4.06 11.63 -19.40
C ARG A 263 -3.47 13.02 -19.19
N ALA A 264 -3.60 13.50 -17.95
CA ALA A 264 -3.12 14.79 -17.46
C ALA A 264 -2.07 14.54 -16.39
N ARG A 265 -0.80 14.64 -16.76
CA ARG A 265 0.33 14.40 -15.87
C ARG A 265 0.75 15.71 -15.21
N ALA A 266 0.52 15.86 -13.92
CA ALA A 266 1.02 16.98 -13.13
C ALA A 266 2.55 16.93 -13.05
N PHE A 267 3.20 18.10 -13.21
CA PHE A 267 4.64 18.21 -13.13
C PHE A 267 5.13 19.37 -12.25
N GLU A 268 4.22 20.26 -11.82
CA GLU A 268 4.54 21.38 -10.93
C GLU A 268 3.28 21.83 -10.18
N ILE A 269 3.40 22.01 -8.86
CA ILE A 269 2.43 22.74 -8.04
C ILE A 269 2.98 24.15 -7.89
N THR A 270 2.19 25.15 -8.29
CA THR A 270 2.60 26.56 -8.23
C THR A 270 2.12 27.22 -6.93
N VAL A 271 2.83 28.25 -6.49
CA VAL A 271 2.48 29.05 -5.31
C VAL A 271 2.30 30.51 -5.70
N ASP A 272 1.54 31.24 -4.91
CA ASP A 272 1.39 32.70 -4.99
C ASP A 272 2.52 33.43 -4.23
N GLY A 273 2.36 34.76 -4.10
CA GLY A 273 3.33 35.62 -3.41
C GLY A 273 3.41 35.37 -1.90
N ASP A 274 2.37 34.78 -1.31
CA ASP A 274 2.27 34.45 0.12
C ASP A 274 2.72 33.01 0.42
N GLY A 275 3.19 32.28 -0.61
CA GLY A 275 3.68 30.90 -0.46
C GLY A 275 2.58 29.85 -0.43
N ARG A 276 1.32 30.21 -0.75
CA ARG A 276 0.18 29.28 -0.80
C ARG A 276 0.05 28.65 -2.17
N ALA A 277 -0.37 27.40 -2.22
CA ALA A 277 -0.66 26.72 -3.49
C ALA A 277 -1.80 27.44 -4.24
N ASN A 278 -1.58 27.82 -5.49
CA ASN A 278 -2.55 28.53 -6.32
C ASN A 278 -2.98 27.78 -7.59
N GLY A 279 -2.37 26.61 -7.85
CA GLY A 279 -2.73 25.77 -8.98
C GLY A 279 -1.70 24.72 -9.32
N VAL A 280 -1.97 24.00 -10.40
CA VAL A 280 -1.16 22.87 -10.87
C VAL A 280 -0.89 22.99 -12.36
N ARG A 281 0.38 22.85 -12.75
CA ARG A 281 0.80 22.67 -14.13
C ARG A 281 0.84 21.19 -14.50
N TYR A 282 0.31 20.85 -15.66
CA TYR A 282 0.25 19.48 -16.12
C TYR A 282 0.45 19.36 -17.63
N LEU A 283 0.97 18.22 -18.06
CA LEU A 283 1.08 17.86 -19.46
C LEU A 283 -0.16 17.08 -19.90
N LYS A 284 -0.71 17.46 -21.07
CA LYS A 284 -1.74 16.69 -21.77
C LYS A 284 -1.51 16.78 -23.27
N ASN A 285 -1.40 15.62 -23.93
CA ASN A 285 -1.11 15.53 -25.36
C ASN A 285 0.16 16.33 -25.75
N GLY A 286 1.23 16.24 -24.95
CA GLY A 286 2.50 16.93 -25.17
C GLY A 286 2.46 18.45 -24.97
N ARG A 287 1.38 19.00 -24.43
CA ARG A 287 1.23 20.45 -24.17
C ARG A 287 1.08 20.74 -22.69
N ALA A 288 1.72 21.80 -22.23
CA ALA A 288 1.56 22.30 -20.88
C ALA A 288 0.23 23.07 -20.73
N HIS A 289 -0.46 22.80 -19.63
CA HIS A 289 -1.69 23.45 -19.19
C HIS A 289 -1.54 23.89 -17.75
N PHE A 290 -2.40 24.79 -17.31
CA PHE A 290 -2.51 25.24 -15.93
C PHE A 290 -3.96 25.12 -15.44
N GLN A 291 -4.15 24.65 -14.21
CA GLN A 291 -5.42 24.62 -13.53
C GLN A 291 -5.30 25.37 -12.19
N ALA A 292 -5.92 26.52 -12.09
CA ALA A 292 -5.98 27.29 -10.84
C ALA A 292 -6.87 26.60 -9.81
N ALA A 293 -6.51 26.71 -8.52
CA ALA A 293 -7.23 26.13 -7.40
C ALA A 293 -7.04 26.95 -6.13
N LYS A 294 -8.02 26.89 -5.21
CA LYS A 294 -7.90 27.44 -3.85
C LYS A 294 -7.17 26.49 -2.90
N ALA A 295 -7.32 25.18 -3.09
CA ALA A 295 -6.58 24.15 -2.38
C ALA A 295 -6.12 23.03 -3.33
N VAL A 296 -5.01 22.39 -3.01
CA VAL A 296 -4.44 21.28 -3.79
C VAL A 296 -4.32 20.05 -2.89
N LEU A 297 -4.82 18.90 -3.36
CA LEU A 297 -4.59 17.60 -2.73
C LEU A 297 -3.68 16.75 -3.63
N LEU A 298 -2.48 16.47 -3.15
CA LEU A 298 -1.48 15.66 -3.83
C LEU A 298 -1.64 14.19 -3.43
N ALA A 299 -2.03 13.33 -4.37
CA ALA A 299 -2.33 11.91 -4.18
C ALA A 299 -1.67 11.02 -5.25
N GLY A 300 -0.46 11.36 -5.68
CA GLY A 300 0.25 10.74 -6.80
C GLY A 300 0.91 9.40 -6.47
N TYR A 301 0.81 8.89 -5.23
CA TYR A 301 1.58 7.77 -4.68
C TYR A 301 2.94 8.23 -4.10
N THR A 302 3.51 7.47 -3.16
CA THR A 302 4.70 7.85 -2.38
C THR A 302 5.84 8.42 -3.24
N TYR A 303 6.22 7.74 -4.33
CA TYR A 303 7.30 8.21 -5.21
C TYR A 303 6.94 9.50 -5.94
N GLU A 304 5.74 9.58 -6.48
CA GLU A 304 5.31 10.74 -7.25
C GLU A 304 4.97 11.94 -6.34
N ASN A 305 4.48 11.72 -5.11
CA ASN A 305 4.31 12.78 -4.12
C ASN A 305 5.65 13.45 -3.83
N THR A 306 6.66 12.66 -3.46
CA THR A 306 8.03 13.15 -3.22
C THR A 306 8.60 13.83 -4.46
N ARG A 307 8.49 13.18 -5.62
CA ARG A 307 9.01 13.69 -6.89
C ARG A 307 8.42 15.03 -7.27
N LEU A 308 7.08 15.16 -7.20
CA LEU A 308 6.39 16.38 -7.60
C LEU A 308 6.71 17.55 -6.66
N LEU A 309 6.82 17.30 -5.36
CA LEU A 309 7.26 18.31 -4.40
C LEU A 309 8.68 18.80 -4.70
N LEU A 310 9.63 17.90 -4.94
CA LEU A 310 11.02 18.26 -5.26
C LEU A 310 11.15 18.96 -6.64
N LEU A 311 10.28 18.68 -7.59
CA LEU A 311 10.23 19.36 -8.89
C LEU A 311 9.57 20.74 -8.82
N SER A 312 8.70 20.97 -7.83
CA SER A 312 7.95 22.23 -7.67
C SER A 312 8.80 23.26 -6.92
N THR A 313 9.71 23.92 -7.62
CA THR A 313 10.60 24.93 -7.05
C THR A 313 10.10 26.35 -7.28
N SER A 314 10.39 27.26 -6.34
CA SER A 314 10.11 28.69 -6.46
C SER A 314 11.13 29.50 -5.64
N ALA A 315 11.01 30.82 -5.66
CA ALA A 315 11.87 31.66 -4.81
C ALA A 315 11.65 31.40 -3.30
N ALA A 316 10.41 31.08 -2.89
CA ALA A 316 10.09 30.71 -1.52
C ALA A 316 10.50 29.27 -1.17
N TYR A 317 10.58 28.38 -2.15
CA TYR A 317 10.89 26.95 -1.99
C TYR A 317 11.99 26.53 -2.98
N PRO A 318 13.24 26.98 -2.80
CA PRO A 318 14.33 26.75 -3.76
C PRO A 318 14.75 25.27 -3.87
N ASN A 319 14.51 24.47 -2.82
CA ASN A 319 14.86 23.05 -2.76
C ASN A 319 13.66 22.11 -2.95
N GLY A 320 12.54 22.62 -3.48
CA GLY A 320 11.27 21.91 -3.63
C GLY A 320 10.21 22.40 -2.66
N LEU A 321 8.97 22.25 -3.05
CA LEU A 321 7.79 22.67 -2.28
C LEU A 321 7.69 21.87 -0.98
N SER A 322 7.37 22.52 0.12
CA SER A 322 7.32 21.92 1.48
C SER A 322 8.66 21.32 1.94
N ASN A 323 9.79 21.83 1.46
CA ASN A 323 11.11 21.25 1.68
C ASN A 323 12.17 22.25 2.17
N ASN A 324 11.77 23.33 2.81
CA ASN A 324 12.73 24.30 3.36
C ASN A 324 13.58 23.70 4.49
N HIS A 325 13.04 22.70 5.21
CA HIS A 325 13.73 21.95 6.27
C HIS A 325 14.39 20.66 5.75
N GLY A 326 14.35 20.36 4.42
CA GLY A 326 15.02 19.22 3.81
C GLY A 326 14.40 17.85 4.17
N GLN A 327 13.11 17.82 4.57
CA GLN A 327 12.43 16.60 5.02
C GLN A 327 11.72 15.84 3.89
N VAL A 328 11.42 16.47 2.75
CA VAL A 328 10.82 15.79 1.61
C VAL A 328 11.76 14.72 1.08
N GLY A 329 11.27 13.49 1.04
CA GLY A 329 12.01 12.30 0.65
C GLY A 329 12.63 11.53 1.82
N ARG A 330 12.70 12.11 3.04
CA ARG A 330 13.25 11.44 4.21
C ARG A 330 12.31 10.42 4.81
N HIS A 331 12.84 9.57 5.69
CA HIS A 331 12.06 8.56 6.43
C HIS A 331 11.30 7.59 5.52
N TYR A 332 11.85 7.26 4.36
CA TYR A 332 11.27 6.30 3.44
C TYR A 332 11.26 4.90 4.06
N LEU A 333 10.16 4.17 3.83
CA LEU A 333 9.94 2.83 4.34
C LEU A 333 9.51 1.90 3.19
N ALA A 334 10.08 0.72 3.17
CA ALA A 334 9.75 -0.30 2.18
C ALA A 334 9.70 -1.68 2.88
N HIS A 335 8.55 -2.35 2.85
CA HIS A 335 8.39 -3.62 3.56
C HIS A 335 9.53 -4.61 3.28
N ALA A 336 10.11 -5.14 4.34
CA ALA A 336 10.87 -6.37 4.25
C ALA A 336 9.90 -7.57 4.14
N ARG A 337 10.32 -8.60 3.44
CA ARG A 337 9.53 -9.82 3.21
C ARG A 337 10.34 -11.04 3.55
N ALA A 338 9.67 -12.02 4.12
CA ALA A 338 10.20 -13.33 4.36
C ALA A 338 9.10 -14.38 4.20
N GLY A 339 9.46 -15.66 4.28
CA GLY A 339 8.51 -16.75 4.20
C GLY A 339 9.18 -18.09 3.98
N ALA A 340 8.38 -19.09 3.73
CA ALA A 340 8.84 -20.44 3.42
C ALA A 340 7.88 -21.11 2.45
N ASN A 341 8.39 -22.12 1.76
CA ASN A 341 7.60 -23.04 0.94
C ASN A 341 7.81 -24.47 1.42
N GLY A 342 6.86 -25.35 1.11
CA GLY A 342 6.98 -26.76 1.44
C GLY A 342 6.10 -27.64 0.57
N VAL A 343 6.51 -28.88 0.36
CA VAL A 343 5.74 -29.90 -0.35
C VAL A 343 4.87 -30.65 0.65
N ILE A 344 3.56 -30.68 0.46
CA ILE A 344 2.60 -31.45 1.27
C ILE A 344 2.18 -32.70 0.47
N PRO A 345 2.79 -33.86 0.73
CA PRO A 345 2.57 -35.07 -0.06
C PRO A 345 1.11 -35.49 -0.11
N GLY A 346 0.67 -35.95 -1.29
CA GLY A 346 -0.68 -36.48 -1.50
C GLY A 346 -1.80 -35.44 -1.49
N ARG A 347 -1.50 -34.14 -1.34
CA ARG A 347 -2.51 -33.07 -1.38
C ARG A 347 -2.44 -32.25 -2.65
N LYS A 348 -3.59 -32.07 -3.30
CA LYS A 348 -3.78 -31.12 -4.40
C LYS A 348 -4.33 -29.82 -3.85
N LEU A 349 -3.49 -28.78 -3.77
CA LEU A 349 -3.85 -27.53 -3.11
C LEU A 349 -4.64 -26.56 -3.99
N ASN A 350 -4.67 -26.75 -5.31
CA ASN A 350 -5.40 -25.96 -6.29
C ASN A 350 -5.23 -24.42 -6.13
N ARG A 351 -4.00 -23.97 -5.88
CA ARG A 351 -3.68 -22.57 -5.56
C ARG A 351 -3.97 -21.56 -6.67
N PHE A 352 -4.30 -22.02 -7.87
CA PHE A 352 -4.67 -21.19 -9.01
C PHE A 352 -6.17 -20.86 -9.09
N SER A 353 -7.01 -21.46 -8.26
CA SER A 353 -8.43 -21.15 -8.16
C SER A 353 -8.73 -20.24 -6.98
N GLY A 354 -9.83 -19.49 -7.05
CA GLY A 354 -10.22 -18.55 -6.01
C GLY A 354 -9.70 -17.13 -6.25
N THR A 355 -9.68 -16.31 -5.21
CA THR A 355 -9.18 -14.94 -5.29
C THR A 355 -7.79 -14.80 -4.67
N GLY A 356 -7.07 -13.73 -5.00
CA GLY A 356 -5.76 -13.44 -4.42
C GLY A 356 -5.78 -13.13 -2.91
N SER A 357 -6.96 -12.94 -2.31
CA SER A 357 -7.11 -12.58 -0.88
C SER A 357 -7.92 -13.58 -0.06
N GLN A 358 -8.08 -14.81 -0.54
CA GLN A 358 -8.64 -15.90 0.25
C GLN A 358 -7.58 -16.52 1.16
N TRP A 359 -7.16 -15.80 2.20
CA TRP A 359 -6.05 -16.22 3.06
C TRP A 359 -6.52 -16.72 4.41
N THR A 360 -5.73 -17.59 4.99
CA THR A 360 -5.62 -17.74 6.44
C THR A 360 -4.44 -16.90 6.89
N ALA A 361 -4.69 -16.00 7.83
CA ALA A 361 -3.69 -15.15 8.44
C ALA A 361 -3.48 -15.49 9.90
N VAL A 362 -2.32 -15.11 10.43
CA VAL A 362 -1.89 -15.29 11.83
C VAL A 362 -1.11 -14.05 12.23
N ASP A 363 -1.51 -13.41 13.33
CA ASP A 363 -0.89 -12.21 13.87
C ASP A 363 -0.13 -12.40 15.18
N ASP A 364 -0.06 -13.64 15.68
CA ASP A 364 0.67 -13.99 16.92
C ASP A 364 2.12 -13.49 16.93
N TRP A 365 2.69 -13.22 15.75
CA TRP A 365 4.09 -12.81 15.57
C TRP A 365 4.20 -11.43 14.90
N ASP A 366 3.16 -10.61 15.02
CA ASP A 366 3.15 -9.22 14.56
C ASP A 366 3.23 -8.24 15.73
N SER A 367 3.60 -7.01 15.44
CA SER A 367 3.59 -5.90 16.41
C SER A 367 4.28 -6.26 17.72
N ASP A 368 3.63 -6.04 18.85
CA ASP A 368 4.08 -6.33 20.21
C ASP A 368 3.25 -7.45 20.89
N PHE A 369 2.68 -8.34 20.10
CA PHE A 369 1.83 -9.43 20.60
C PHE A 369 2.61 -10.61 21.18
N PHE A 370 3.95 -10.58 21.10
CA PHE A 370 4.85 -11.54 21.71
C PHE A 370 6.02 -10.81 22.41
N ASP A 371 6.72 -11.50 23.30
CA ASP A 371 7.85 -10.92 24.02
C ASP A 371 9.09 -10.80 23.12
N HIS A 372 9.62 -9.57 23.01
CA HIS A 372 10.83 -9.25 22.24
C HIS A 372 12.11 -9.27 23.09
N SER A 373 12.02 -9.55 24.38
CA SER A 373 13.17 -9.56 25.28
C SER A 373 14.27 -10.52 24.77
N GLY A 374 15.46 -9.98 24.56
CA GLY A 374 16.61 -10.75 24.10
C GLY A 374 16.63 -11.13 22.62
N LEU A 375 15.60 -10.78 21.82
CA LEU A 375 15.54 -11.10 20.38
C LEU A 375 16.41 -10.16 19.53
N GLY A 376 16.70 -8.96 20.03
CA GLY A 376 17.52 -7.97 19.32
C GLY A 376 16.84 -7.31 18.13
N PHE A 377 15.51 -7.31 18.10
CA PHE A 377 14.68 -6.57 17.17
C PHE A 377 13.34 -6.20 17.81
N THR A 378 12.60 -5.28 17.19
CA THR A 378 11.23 -4.91 17.54
C THR A 378 10.32 -5.04 16.33
N GLY A 379 9.00 -5.17 16.57
CA GLY A 379 8.03 -5.42 15.53
C GLY A 379 7.98 -6.90 15.14
N GLY A 380 7.36 -7.18 14.02
CA GLY A 380 7.16 -8.53 13.51
C GLY A 380 6.47 -8.46 12.17
N GLY A 381 5.50 -9.33 11.94
CA GLY A 381 4.70 -9.23 10.71
C GLY A 381 3.56 -10.23 10.65
N THR A 382 2.48 -9.84 10.03
CA THR A 382 1.36 -10.72 9.70
C THR A 382 1.83 -11.85 8.81
N MET A 383 1.62 -13.09 9.24
CA MET A 383 1.84 -14.27 8.41
C MET A 383 0.55 -14.64 7.67
N ALA A 384 0.68 -15.08 6.43
CA ALA A 384 -0.45 -15.53 5.63
C ALA A 384 -0.11 -16.77 4.81
N ALA A 385 -1.07 -17.70 4.72
CA ALA A 385 -1.04 -18.85 3.85
C ALA A 385 -2.30 -18.90 2.97
N GLY A 386 -2.21 -19.52 1.80
CA GLY A 386 -3.34 -19.59 0.86
C GLY A 386 -3.24 -18.58 -0.29
N MET A 387 -2.11 -17.91 -0.45
CA MET A 387 -1.88 -17.02 -1.60
C MET A 387 -2.03 -17.79 -2.92
N GLU A 388 -2.70 -17.13 -3.89
CA GLU A 388 -2.79 -17.64 -5.25
C GLU A 388 -1.39 -17.88 -5.84
N ALA A 389 -1.20 -19.04 -6.44
CA ALA A 389 -0.02 -19.37 -7.24
C ALA A 389 -0.48 -19.91 -8.59
N LYS A 390 -0.36 -19.08 -9.60
CA LYS A 390 -0.68 -19.43 -10.98
C LYS A 390 0.39 -20.39 -11.55
N PRO A 391 0.12 -21.12 -12.63
CA PRO A 391 1.00 -22.20 -13.11
C PRO A 391 2.47 -21.79 -13.32
N ILE A 392 2.75 -20.65 -13.94
CA ILE A 392 4.12 -20.18 -14.17
C ILE A 392 4.80 -19.78 -12.85
N GLY A 393 4.05 -19.10 -11.97
CA GLY A 393 4.52 -18.76 -10.63
C GLY A 393 4.82 -20.00 -9.79
N ALA A 394 3.95 -20.99 -9.82
CA ALA A 394 4.15 -22.28 -9.16
C ALA A 394 5.39 -23.02 -9.69
N ALA A 395 5.60 -23.02 -11.02
CA ALA A 395 6.77 -23.63 -11.63
C ALA A 395 8.11 -22.97 -11.24
N ARG A 396 8.09 -21.74 -10.72
CA ARG A 396 9.26 -21.03 -10.19
C ARG A 396 9.48 -21.28 -8.69
N THR A 397 8.50 -21.84 -8.00
CA THR A 397 8.54 -22.12 -6.57
C THR A 397 9.05 -23.54 -6.34
N THR A 398 10.35 -23.73 -6.49
CA THR A 398 11.03 -25.02 -6.35
C THR A 398 12.11 -24.95 -5.27
N PRO A 399 12.51 -26.09 -4.65
CA PRO A 399 13.61 -26.11 -3.70
C PRO A 399 14.90 -25.51 -4.29
N PRO A 400 15.71 -24.79 -3.50
CA PRO A 400 16.97 -24.22 -3.98
C PRO A 400 17.98 -25.24 -4.53
N SER A 401 17.90 -26.47 -4.04
CA SER A 401 18.75 -27.60 -4.47
C SER A 401 18.40 -28.11 -5.86
N LEU A 402 17.19 -27.82 -6.37
CA LEU A 402 16.75 -28.32 -7.66
C LEU A 402 17.21 -27.38 -8.79
N PRO A 403 17.84 -27.89 -9.85
CA PRO A 403 18.12 -27.11 -11.06
C PRO A 403 16.83 -26.50 -11.62
N ARG A 404 16.89 -25.25 -12.09
CA ARG A 404 15.71 -24.55 -12.62
C ARG A 404 15.38 -24.86 -14.09
N TRP A 405 15.94 -25.94 -14.63
CA TRP A 405 15.72 -26.40 -16.00
C TRP A 405 16.10 -27.88 -16.15
N GLY A 406 15.76 -28.49 -17.27
CA GLY A 406 16.12 -29.86 -17.59
C GLY A 406 15.13 -30.91 -17.11
N SER A 407 15.50 -32.20 -17.24
CA SER A 407 14.62 -33.33 -16.96
C SER A 407 14.29 -33.49 -15.47
N ALA A 408 15.26 -33.26 -14.59
CA ALA A 408 15.04 -33.32 -13.14
C ALA A 408 13.98 -32.26 -12.67
N TRP A 409 14.09 -31.02 -13.16
CA TRP A 409 13.12 -29.98 -12.89
C TRP A 409 11.73 -30.34 -13.40
N LYS A 410 11.61 -30.85 -14.64
CA LYS A 410 10.33 -31.27 -15.20
C LYS A 410 9.70 -32.44 -14.43
N ALA A 411 10.50 -33.40 -14.00
CA ALA A 411 10.04 -34.54 -13.21
C ALA A 411 9.51 -34.09 -11.86
N TRP A 412 10.26 -33.22 -11.15
CA TRP A 412 9.84 -32.66 -9.89
C TRP A 412 8.53 -31.85 -10.00
N LEU A 413 8.39 -30.98 -11.02
CA LEU A 413 7.16 -30.23 -11.25
C LEU A 413 5.96 -31.14 -11.51
N LYS A 414 6.13 -32.19 -12.31
CA LYS A 414 5.06 -33.15 -12.58
C LYS A 414 4.53 -33.80 -11.31
N GLU A 415 5.38 -34.06 -10.36
CA GLU A 415 5.04 -34.72 -9.10
C GLU A 415 4.52 -33.73 -8.05
N ASN A 416 5.17 -32.58 -7.88
CA ASN A 416 5.05 -31.76 -6.68
C ASN A 416 4.36 -30.40 -6.89
N ALA A 417 4.30 -29.85 -8.11
CA ALA A 417 3.89 -28.45 -8.33
C ALA A 417 2.51 -28.10 -7.73
N ILE A 418 1.55 -29.03 -7.74
CA ILE A 418 0.20 -28.82 -7.19
C ILE A 418 0.13 -29.05 -5.68
N SER A 419 1.19 -29.57 -5.07
CA SER A 419 1.31 -29.90 -3.65
C SER A 419 2.16 -28.89 -2.87
N VAL A 420 2.69 -27.85 -3.55
CA VAL A 420 3.51 -26.81 -2.91
C VAL A 420 2.63 -25.83 -2.16
N ALA A 421 2.83 -25.78 -0.85
CA ALA A 421 2.29 -24.74 0.04
C ALA A 421 3.29 -23.60 0.21
N SER A 422 2.79 -22.42 0.57
CA SER A 422 3.61 -21.27 0.94
C SER A 422 3.00 -20.58 2.15
N ALA A 423 3.86 -20.14 3.07
CA ALA A 423 3.54 -19.17 4.10
C ALA A 423 4.47 -17.97 3.93
N ALA A 424 3.95 -16.77 3.95
CA ALA A 424 4.70 -15.55 3.71
C ALA A 424 4.32 -14.48 4.73
N THR A 425 5.23 -13.53 4.93
CA THR A 425 5.02 -12.40 5.83
C THR A 425 5.52 -11.10 5.20
N GLN A 426 4.94 -10.00 5.66
CA GLN A 426 5.44 -8.65 5.47
C GLN A 426 5.90 -8.17 6.83
N ILE A 427 7.15 -7.73 6.91
CA ILE A 427 7.78 -7.30 8.16
C ILE A 427 7.56 -5.81 8.36
N ASN A 428 7.21 -5.41 9.56
CA ASN A 428 7.25 -4.03 10.01
C ASN A 428 8.66 -3.48 9.83
N VAL A 429 8.78 -2.26 9.31
CA VAL A 429 10.06 -1.59 9.01
C VAL A 429 10.10 -0.27 9.77
N ALA A 430 11.22 0.00 10.44
CA ALA A 430 11.50 1.30 11.03
C ALA A 430 12.05 2.28 9.98
N PRO A 431 11.82 3.60 10.13
CA PRO A 431 12.44 4.61 9.28
C PRO A 431 13.90 4.85 9.72
N TYR A 432 14.77 5.16 8.75
CA TYR A 432 16.18 5.48 8.99
C TYR A 432 16.59 6.71 8.19
N GLU A 433 17.60 7.45 8.69
CA GLU A 433 18.07 8.69 8.07
C GLU A 433 18.72 8.44 6.70
N ASP A 434 19.41 7.33 6.56
CA ASP A 434 20.11 6.91 5.34
C ASP A 434 19.23 6.13 4.34
N VAL A 435 17.92 6.03 4.63
CA VAL A 435 16.90 5.42 3.75
C VAL A 435 15.95 6.53 3.29
N PHE A 436 16.06 6.92 2.01
CA PHE A 436 15.38 8.11 1.52
C PHE A 436 15.09 8.06 0.01
N LEU A 437 14.27 9.02 -0.41
CA LEU A 437 13.95 9.32 -1.81
C LEU A 437 14.56 10.66 -2.19
N ASP A 438 15.12 10.76 -3.40
CA ASP A 438 15.55 12.00 -4.02
C ASP A 438 15.31 11.97 -5.54
N LEU A 439 15.73 13.00 -6.24
CA LEU A 439 15.70 13.02 -7.71
C LEU A 439 17.02 12.46 -8.27
N ASP A 440 16.93 11.60 -9.27
CA ASP A 440 18.12 11.12 -9.98
C ASP A 440 18.73 12.26 -10.82
N PRO A 441 20.00 12.62 -10.63
CA PRO A 441 20.61 13.75 -11.33
C PRO A 441 20.85 13.49 -12.83
N VAL A 442 20.83 12.22 -13.24
CA VAL A 442 21.18 11.81 -14.61
C VAL A 442 19.96 11.26 -15.36
N THR A 443 19.22 10.36 -14.73
CA THR A 443 18.11 9.66 -15.38
C THR A 443 16.84 10.51 -15.41
N LYS A 444 16.31 10.66 -16.62
CA LYS A 444 15.08 11.42 -16.88
C LYS A 444 14.03 10.54 -17.54
N ASP A 445 12.77 10.91 -17.35
CA ASP A 445 11.66 10.34 -18.07
C ASP A 445 11.56 10.88 -19.52
N PRO A 446 10.65 10.34 -20.36
CA PRO A 446 10.46 10.79 -21.74
C PRO A 446 10.09 12.27 -21.90
N ASP A 447 9.50 12.89 -20.87
CA ASP A 447 9.16 14.32 -20.87
C ASP A 447 10.32 15.21 -20.40
N GLY A 448 11.46 14.62 -20.04
CA GLY A 448 12.69 15.31 -19.65
C GLY A 448 12.80 15.65 -18.15
N PHE A 449 11.87 15.20 -17.31
CA PHE A 449 11.93 15.40 -15.84
C PHE A 449 12.77 14.31 -15.16
N PRO A 450 13.57 14.65 -14.13
CA PRO A 450 14.26 13.67 -13.32
C PRO A 450 13.30 12.60 -12.77
N VAL A 451 13.73 11.34 -12.78
CA VAL A 451 12.98 10.26 -12.10
C VAL A 451 13.30 10.24 -10.61
N VAL A 452 12.42 9.63 -9.82
CA VAL A 452 12.74 9.40 -8.41
C VAL A 452 13.86 8.38 -8.27
N ARG A 453 14.79 8.62 -7.34
CA ARG A 453 15.83 7.68 -6.94
C ARG A 453 15.56 7.17 -5.52
N VAL A 454 15.61 5.86 -5.35
CA VAL A 454 15.36 5.19 -4.07
C VAL A 454 16.69 4.74 -3.48
N THR A 455 17.04 5.25 -2.29
CA THR A 455 18.16 4.75 -1.48
C THR A 455 17.59 3.89 -0.36
N ASN A 456 17.80 2.56 -0.41
CA ASN A 456 17.23 1.62 0.56
C ASN A 456 18.07 0.34 0.68
N ASP A 457 18.36 -0.05 1.93
CA ASP A 457 18.97 -1.34 2.25
C ASP A 457 18.26 -1.97 3.46
N LEU A 458 18.29 -3.30 3.53
CA LEU A 458 17.69 -4.06 4.62
C LEU A 458 18.54 -3.92 5.89
N LYS A 459 17.99 -3.27 6.91
CA LYS A 459 18.68 -3.04 8.18
C LYS A 459 18.66 -4.27 9.10
N ASP A 460 19.47 -4.25 10.13
CA ASP A 460 19.67 -5.41 11.02
C ASP A 460 18.41 -5.77 11.81
N ASN A 461 17.65 -4.77 12.29
CA ASN A 461 16.35 -4.99 12.95
C ASN A 461 15.40 -5.80 12.07
N GLU A 462 15.17 -5.34 10.84
CA GLU A 462 14.25 -5.98 9.89
C GLU A 462 14.76 -7.35 9.43
N ARG A 463 16.07 -7.52 9.33
CA ARG A 463 16.68 -8.82 8.98
C ARG A 463 16.44 -9.85 10.08
N ARG A 464 16.64 -9.48 11.36
CA ARG A 464 16.39 -10.37 12.50
C ARG A 464 14.91 -10.69 12.63
N ALA A 465 14.03 -9.70 12.54
CA ALA A 465 12.57 -9.90 12.53
C ALA A 465 12.14 -10.84 11.38
N ALA A 466 12.67 -10.61 10.18
CA ALA A 466 12.37 -11.44 9.00
C ALA A 466 12.81 -12.91 9.19
N LEU A 467 13.99 -13.14 9.72
CA LEU A 467 14.48 -14.51 10.00
C LEU A 467 13.67 -15.20 11.09
N PHE A 468 13.28 -14.46 12.13
CA PHE A 468 12.44 -14.98 13.22
C PHE A 468 11.07 -15.42 12.70
N VAL A 469 10.36 -14.52 11.99
CA VAL A 469 9.02 -14.84 11.46
C VAL A 469 9.11 -15.89 10.33
N GLN A 470 10.21 -15.93 9.57
CA GLN A 470 10.48 -17.00 8.59
C GLN A 470 10.52 -18.37 9.26
N ALA A 471 11.19 -18.49 10.42
CA ALA A 471 11.22 -19.74 11.17
C ALA A 471 9.81 -20.17 11.57
N LYS A 472 8.95 -19.23 11.98
CA LYS A 472 7.53 -19.51 12.28
C LYS A 472 6.76 -19.97 11.03
N CYS A 473 7.01 -19.38 9.87
CA CYS A 473 6.45 -19.86 8.60
C CYS A 473 6.87 -21.32 8.30
N MET A 474 8.12 -21.67 8.58
CA MET A 474 8.61 -23.04 8.40
C MET A 474 7.96 -24.03 9.38
N ASP A 475 7.78 -23.63 10.63
CA ASP A 475 7.10 -24.43 11.65
C ASP A 475 5.64 -24.67 11.28
N TRP A 476 4.96 -23.64 10.76
CA TRP A 476 3.60 -23.76 10.26
C TRP A 476 3.46 -24.79 9.13
N LEU A 477 4.38 -24.75 8.16
CA LEU A 477 4.40 -25.71 7.06
C LEU A 477 4.72 -27.14 7.51
N ARG A 478 5.65 -27.30 8.48
CA ARG A 478 5.96 -28.63 9.07
C ARG A 478 4.75 -29.21 9.81
N GLU A 479 4.08 -28.39 10.63
CA GLU A 479 2.85 -28.79 11.33
C GLU A 479 1.72 -29.13 10.34
N ALA A 480 1.68 -28.47 9.20
CA ALA A 480 0.79 -28.82 8.09
C ALA A 480 1.18 -30.12 7.37
N GLY A 481 2.24 -30.80 7.77
CA GLY A 481 2.69 -32.08 7.20
C GLY A 481 3.54 -31.97 5.95
N ALA A 482 4.24 -30.86 5.76
CA ALA A 482 5.19 -30.74 4.66
C ALA A 482 6.39 -31.67 4.86
N SER A 483 6.70 -32.49 3.86
CA SER A 483 7.85 -33.41 3.86
C SER A 483 9.18 -32.73 3.55
N GLU A 484 9.13 -31.64 2.82
CA GLU A 484 10.28 -30.80 2.48
C GLU A 484 9.87 -29.34 2.69
N VAL A 485 10.67 -28.56 3.43
CA VAL A 485 10.42 -27.15 3.72
C VAL A 485 11.70 -26.35 3.42
N TRP A 486 11.58 -25.28 2.67
CA TRP A 486 12.71 -24.39 2.38
C TRP A 486 12.36 -22.92 2.57
N PRO A 487 13.30 -22.11 3.10
CA PRO A 487 13.08 -20.68 3.32
C PRO A 487 13.06 -19.90 2.00
N VAL A 488 12.37 -18.77 2.01
CA VAL A 488 12.50 -17.69 1.03
C VAL A 488 13.39 -16.63 1.66
N ALA A 489 14.54 -16.34 1.05
CA ALA A 489 15.50 -15.40 1.61
C ALA A 489 14.83 -14.06 1.94
N PRO A 490 15.11 -13.49 3.14
CA PRO A 490 14.65 -12.14 3.47
C PRO A 490 15.09 -11.13 2.42
N SER A 491 14.18 -10.26 2.02
CA SER A 491 14.45 -9.23 1.03
C SER A 491 13.67 -7.96 1.33
N SER A 492 14.28 -6.82 1.04
CA SER A 492 13.59 -5.55 0.86
C SER A 492 13.83 -5.12 -0.58
N LEU A 493 12.77 -5.02 -1.36
CA LEU A 493 12.87 -4.43 -2.70
C LEU A 493 12.95 -2.92 -2.53
N SER A 494 13.93 -2.27 -3.17
CA SER A 494 14.06 -0.82 -3.11
C SER A 494 12.83 -0.12 -3.68
N VAL A 495 12.32 -0.61 -4.81
CA VAL A 495 11.10 -0.10 -5.45
C VAL A 495 9.99 -1.15 -5.34
N GLN A 496 8.92 -0.82 -4.63
CA GLN A 496 7.78 -1.73 -4.43
C GLN A 496 6.46 -0.98 -4.28
N THR A 497 5.35 -1.72 -4.28
CA THR A 497 4.00 -1.16 -4.12
C THR A 497 3.64 -0.78 -2.68
N HIS A 498 4.36 -1.27 -1.69
CA HIS A 498 4.22 -0.90 -0.28
C HIS A 498 5.35 0.06 0.10
N ALA A 499 5.24 1.28 -0.38
CA ALA A 499 6.16 2.38 -0.17
C ALA A 499 5.50 3.40 0.76
N TYR A 500 6.19 3.77 1.82
CA TYR A 500 5.73 4.69 2.85
C TYR A 500 6.79 5.76 3.13
N GLY A 501 6.43 6.82 3.87
CA GLY A 501 7.36 7.88 4.19
C GLY A 501 7.72 8.75 2.99
N GLY A 502 8.63 9.69 3.18
CA GLY A 502 8.97 10.69 2.17
C GLY A 502 8.23 12.02 2.35
N THR A 503 7.09 12.02 3.04
CA THR A 503 6.36 13.22 3.47
C THR A 503 5.76 12.98 4.85
N ARG A 504 6.58 12.45 5.77
CA ARG A 504 6.15 11.99 7.10
C ARG A 504 5.29 13.02 7.81
N MET A 505 4.20 12.55 8.44
CA MET A 505 3.38 13.39 9.32
C MET A 505 3.94 13.41 10.75
N GLY A 506 3.76 14.55 11.42
CA GLY A 506 4.15 14.75 12.81
C GLY A 506 3.78 16.15 13.28
N ASP A 507 4.08 16.45 14.55
CA ASP A 507 3.77 17.72 15.17
C ASP A 507 4.95 18.73 15.11
N ASP A 508 6.11 18.31 14.59
CA ASP A 508 7.32 19.13 14.50
C ASP A 508 7.55 19.58 13.05
N ALA A 509 7.24 20.84 12.76
CA ALA A 509 7.38 21.43 11.42
C ALA A 509 8.83 21.43 10.89
N ASP A 510 9.85 21.33 11.74
CA ASP A 510 11.25 21.25 11.33
C ASP A 510 11.67 19.82 10.96
N ALA A 511 10.98 18.81 11.49
CA ALA A 511 11.29 17.39 11.32
C ALA A 511 10.29 16.62 10.45
N ASP A 512 9.10 17.16 10.22
CA ASP A 512 8.01 16.50 9.54
C ASP A 512 7.48 17.39 8.39
N VAL A 513 6.95 16.76 7.33
CA VAL A 513 6.45 17.50 6.15
C VAL A 513 4.99 17.90 6.32
N THR A 514 4.19 17.04 6.95
CA THR A 514 2.75 17.27 7.12
C THR A 514 2.34 17.19 8.59
N ASP A 515 1.30 17.92 8.91
CA ASP A 515 0.62 17.87 10.21
C ASP A 515 -0.23 16.59 10.36
N ARG A 516 -0.91 16.48 11.50
CA ARG A 516 -1.82 15.37 11.82
C ARG A 516 -3.03 15.23 10.87
N TRP A 517 -3.34 16.27 10.10
CA TRP A 517 -4.43 16.28 9.11
C TRP A 517 -3.95 16.01 7.69
N CYS A 518 -2.67 15.70 7.52
CA CYS A 518 -2.00 15.52 6.23
C CYS A 518 -1.84 16.82 5.42
N PHE A 519 -1.93 17.99 6.03
CA PHE A 519 -1.59 19.26 5.38
C PHE A 519 -0.12 19.62 5.62
N SER A 520 0.49 20.24 4.62
CA SER A 520 1.87 20.69 4.70
C SER A 520 2.04 21.76 5.80
N HIS A 521 3.07 21.62 6.63
CA HIS A 521 3.44 22.66 7.60
C HIS A 521 3.84 23.97 6.94
N GLU A 522 4.43 23.91 5.74
CA GLU A 522 4.95 25.09 5.02
C GLU A 522 3.94 25.69 4.03
N VAL A 523 2.99 24.89 3.51
CA VAL A 523 2.02 25.30 2.49
C VAL A 523 0.62 24.92 2.98
N PRO A 524 -0.07 25.82 3.71
CA PRO A 524 -1.24 25.46 4.53
C PRO A 524 -2.47 24.95 3.76
N ASN A 525 -2.56 25.23 2.45
CA ASN A 525 -3.63 24.75 1.58
C ASN A 525 -3.19 23.62 0.63
N LEU A 526 -2.08 22.95 0.95
CA LEU A 526 -1.59 21.76 0.27
C LEU A 526 -1.77 20.53 1.16
N GLY A 527 -2.76 19.71 0.86
CA GLY A 527 -2.91 18.38 1.48
C GLY A 527 -2.11 17.33 0.71
N ILE A 528 -1.41 16.44 1.41
CA ILE A 528 -0.64 15.34 0.82
C ILE A 528 -1.27 14.03 1.26
N LEU A 529 -1.79 13.25 0.30
CA LEU A 529 -2.55 12.02 0.56
C LEU A 529 -1.74 10.80 0.13
N GLY A 530 -1.71 9.79 0.99
CA GLY A 530 -1.04 8.53 0.67
C GLY A 530 -0.20 7.99 1.81
N ALA A 531 0.42 6.84 1.57
CA ALA A 531 1.33 6.24 2.54
C ALA A 531 2.64 7.04 2.69
N SER A 532 2.88 8.04 1.85
CA SER A 532 4.03 8.94 2.02
C SER A 532 4.04 9.65 3.37
N ASN A 533 2.87 9.83 4.00
CA ASN A 533 2.73 10.48 5.30
C ASN A 533 2.98 9.55 6.50
N PHE A 534 3.11 8.25 6.30
CA PHE A 534 3.18 7.30 7.40
C PHE A 534 4.50 7.39 8.17
N PRO A 535 4.47 7.61 9.50
CA PRO A 535 5.66 7.50 10.37
C PRO A 535 6.15 6.07 10.53
N THR A 536 5.24 5.07 10.45
CA THR A 536 5.54 3.64 10.59
C THR A 536 4.83 2.83 9.51
N SER A 537 5.34 1.64 9.15
CA SER A 537 4.73 0.83 8.10
C SER A 537 3.67 -0.15 8.59
N GLY A 538 3.76 -0.61 9.84
CA GLY A 538 3.11 -1.84 10.27
C GLY A 538 3.59 -3.07 9.48
N GLY A 539 3.18 -4.26 9.86
CA GLY A 539 3.40 -5.51 9.10
C GLY A 539 2.31 -5.80 8.05
N ARG A 540 1.68 -4.76 7.48
CA ARG A 540 0.41 -4.86 6.74
C ARG A 540 0.35 -4.00 5.49
N ASN A 541 -0.56 -4.36 4.58
CA ASN A 541 -0.82 -3.57 3.38
C ASN A 541 -1.40 -2.19 3.75
N PRO A 542 -0.91 -1.07 3.15
CA PRO A 542 -1.26 0.28 3.57
C PRO A 542 -2.61 0.79 3.07
N THR A 543 -3.20 0.16 2.07
CA THR A 543 -4.22 0.78 1.20
C THR A 543 -5.45 1.24 1.97
N GLU A 544 -5.93 0.47 2.95
CA GLU A 544 -7.08 0.86 3.75
C GLU A 544 -6.79 2.05 4.65
N THR A 545 -5.62 2.10 5.27
CA THR A 545 -5.17 3.26 6.06
C THR A 545 -4.99 4.50 5.20
N VAL A 546 -4.47 4.36 3.97
CA VAL A 546 -4.40 5.45 2.99
C VAL A 546 -5.79 6.01 2.68
N MET A 547 -6.79 5.15 2.49
CA MET A 547 -8.16 5.58 2.21
C MET A 547 -8.82 6.23 3.42
N ALA A 548 -8.59 5.69 4.63
CA ALA A 548 -9.11 6.24 5.89
C ALA A 548 -8.56 7.65 6.16
N LEU A 549 -7.23 7.83 6.04
CA LEU A 549 -6.61 9.16 6.17
C LEU A 549 -7.11 10.12 5.09
N ALA A 550 -7.22 9.68 3.85
CA ALA A 550 -7.68 10.53 2.75
C ALA A 550 -9.13 11.01 2.97
N TRP A 551 -9.99 10.16 3.53
CA TRP A 551 -11.34 10.55 3.92
C TRP A 551 -11.31 11.58 5.06
N ARG A 552 -10.53 11.31 6.11
CA ARG A 552 -10.35 12.20 7.26
C ARG A 552 -9.82 13.57 6.84
N THR A 553 -8.79 13.63 6.00
CA THR A 553 -8.23 14.87 5.45
C THR A 553 -9.26 15.66 4.63
N ALA A 554 -10.05 14.96 3.82
CA ALA A 554 -11.07 15.61 3.00
C ALA A 554 -12.23 16.18 3.83
N GLU A 555 -12.67 15.49 4.89
CA GLU A 555 -13.66 16.05 5.83
C GLU A 555 -13.07 17.25 6.58
N HIS A 556 -11.84 17.18 7.07
CA HIS A 556 -11.18 18.32 7.70
C HIS A 556 -11.06 19.53 6.76
N LEU A 557 -10.72 19.33 5.48
CA LEU A 557 -10.71 20.43 4.50
C LEU A 557 -12.08 21.07 4.33
N VAL A 558 -13.16 20.29 4.40
CA VAL A 558 -14.54 20.82 4.32
C VAL A 558 -14.90 21.61 5.59
N ASP A 559 -14.57 21.05 6.75
CA ASP A 559 -14.94 21.64 8.05
C ASP A 559 -14.19 22.96 8.32
N ASP A 560 -12.93 23.04 7.91
CA ASP A 560 -12.05 24.21 8.10
C ASP A 560 -11.78 24.98 6.79
N TRP A 561 -12.71 24.91 5.83
CA TRP A 561 -12.55 25.47 4.49
C TRP A 561 -12.10 26.94 4.47
N ASP A 562 -12.76 27.79 5.28
CA ASP A 562 -12.47 29.22 5.32
C ASP A 562 -11.06 29.55 5.88
N THR A 563 -10.47 28.65 6.63
CA THR A 563 -9.10 28.78 7.17
C THR A 563 -8.06 28.23 6.20
N ILE A 564 -8.35 27.09 5.58
CA ILE A 564 -7.39 26.37 4.74
C ILE A 564 -7.36 26.95 3.31
N ALA A 565 -8.50 27.27 2.73
CA ALA A 565 -8.61 27.62 1.31
C ALA A 565 -8.68 29.12 1.00
N VAL A 566 -8.65 29.99 2.00
CA VAL A 566 -8.76 31.46 1.83
C VAL A 566 -7.44 32.15 2.08
#